data_6a4c2198b6be8045042e46f971d47cc4
#
_entry.id   6a4c2198b6be8045042e46f971d47cc4
#
_cell.length_a   1.000
_cell.length_b   1.000
_cell.length_c   1.000
_cell.angle_alpha   90.00
_cell.angle_beta   90.00
_cell.angle_gamma   90.00
#
_symmetry.space_group_name_H-M   'P 1'
#
loop_
_entity.id
_entity.type
_entity.pdbx_description
1 polymer ?
#
loop_
_entity_poly.entity_id
_entity_poly.type
_entity_poly.pdbx_seq_one_letter_code
_entity_poly.pdbx_strand_id
1 'polypeptide(L)'
;MYWQDEGYLLSKNNFDENSIIIETFTLNHGKYSGIVYGGSSKKQKKKFQIGNKIFLNWSSKGENKTGYFTAEIIKAVVPSFFDDKKKAICILAALSILKTILPEREINKKIYLSFDKLINQFYSENWINKYILWEILLIKELGFEDKVKINNKLDIKEALIFNKNLLLENFMIPNNLQMPFSRNILEKYYN
;
A
#
# COMPACT_ATOMS: atom_id res chain seq x y z
N MET A 1 -20.98 -7.64 -13.40
CA MET A 1 -19.94 -6.60 -13.57
C MET A 1 -18.60 -7.26 -13.80
N TYR A 2 -17.79 -6.71 -14.68
CA TYR A 2 -16.46 -7.23 -15.00
C TYR A 2 -15.53 -6.07 -15.36
N TRP A 3 -14.29 -6.13 -14.88
CA TRP A 3 -13.23 -5.20 -15.27
C TRP A 3 -11.84 -5.83 -15.13
N GLN A 4 -10.86 -5.22 -15.76
CA GLN A 4 -9.44 -5.59 -15.69
C GLN A 4 -8.64 -4.37 -15.30
N ASP A 5 -7.60 -4.57 -14.47
CA ASP A 5 -6.71 -3.49 -14.04
C ASP A 5 -5.39 -4.05 -13.53
N GLU A 6 -4.43 -3.18 -13.32
CA GLU A 6 -3.23 -3.48 -12.57
C GLU A 6 -3.33 -2.89 -11.16
N GLY A 7 -2.71 -3.54 -10.19
CA GLY A 7 -2.75 -3.08 -8.81
C GLY A 7 -1.69 -3.69 -7.92
N TYR A 8 -1.59 -3.13 -6.73
CA TYR A 8 -0.73 -3.63 -5.67
C TYR A 8 -1.53 -4.39 -4.64
N LEU A 9 -1.03 -5.55 -4.22
CA LEU A 9 -1.66 -6.35 -3.18
C LEU A 9 -1.42 -5.70 -1.81
N LEU A 10 -2.49 -5.22 -1.17
CA LEU A 10 -2.43 -4.56 0.14
C LEU A 10 -2.58 -5.54 1.29
N SER A 11 -3.45 -6.52 1.15
CA SER A 11 -3.64 -7.55 2.19
C SER A 11 -4.14 -8.86 1.62
N LYS A 12 -3.98 -9.92 2.43
CA LYS A 12 -4.43 -11.27 2.15
C LYS A 12 -4.85 -11.94 3.45
N ASN A 13 -6.04 -12.54 3.45
CA ASN A 13 -6.58 -13.34 4.54
C ASN A 13 -7.13 -14.68 4.02
N ASN A 14 -7.12 -15.72 4.82
CA ASN A 14 -7.82 -16.94 4.48
C ASN A 14 -9.33 -16.68 4.52
N PHE A 15 -10.04 -17.19 3.52
CA PHE A 15 -11.50 -17.08 3.43
C PHE A 15 -12.14 -18.44 3.77
N ASP A 16 -11.63 -19.49 3.14
CA ASP A 16 -11.98 -20.90 3.41
C ASP A 16 -10.73 -21.79 3.23
N GLU A 17 -10.88 -23.12 3.21
CA GLU A 17 -9.78 -24.06 3.08
C GLU A 17 -8.96 -23.86 1.81
N ASN A 18 -9.60 -23.46 0.70
CA ASN A 18 -8.99 -23.35 -0.62
C ASN A 18 -8.94 -21.92 -1.16
N SER A 19 -9.63 -20.98 -0.51
CA SER A 19 -9.79 -19.62 -1.02
C SER A 19 -9.18 -18.60 -0.08
N ILE A 20 -8.76 -17.49 -0.65
CA ILE A 20 -8.30 -16.30 0.08
C ILE A 20 -9.15 -15.10 -0.32
N ILE A 21 -9.29 -14.15 0.59
CA ILE A 21 -9.76 -12.81 0.27
C ILE A 21 -8.55 -11.88 0.20
N ILE A 22 -8.48 -11.09 -0.86
CA ILE A 22 -7.42 -10.10 -1.08
C ILE A 22 -8.00 -8.70 -1.16
N GLU A 23 -7.22 -7.72 -0.69
CA GLU A 23 -7.43 -6.31 -0.98
C GLU A 23 -6.33 -5.82 -1.89
N THR A 24 -6.70 -5.04 -2.89
CA THR A 24 -5.78 -4.48 -3.88
C THR A 24 -6.02 -2.99 -4.04
N PHE A 25 -4.97 -2.24 -4.32
CA PHE A 25 -5.08 -0.85 -4.76
C PHE A 25 -4.76 -0.79 -6.24
N THR A 26 -5.75 -0.43 -7.04
CA THR A 26 -5.70 -0.49 -8.51
C THR A 26 -5.65 0.90 -9.12
N LEU A 27 -5.15 0.99 -10.35
CA LEU A 27 -4.95 2.26 -11.05
C LEU A 27 -6.27 2.97 -11.38
N ASN A 28 -7.27 2.21 -11.87
CA ASN A 28 -8.48 2.77 -12.44
C ASN A 28 -9.75 2.47 -11.62
N HIS A 29 -9.66 1.62 -10.58
CA HIS A 29 -10.84 1.23 -9.78
C HIS A 29 -10.64 1.50 -8.28
N GLY A 30 -9.46 2.00 -7.84
CA GLY A 30 -9.19 2.29 -6.44
C GLY A 30 -8.94 1.03 -5.60
N LYS A 31 -9.30 1.09 -4.32
CA LYS A 31 -9.14 -0.05 -3.42
C LYS A 31 -10.32 -1.01 -3.55
N TYR A 32 -10.03 -2.27 -3.86
CA TYR A 32 -11.02 -3.31 -4.06
C TYR A 32 -10.69 -4.59 -3.32
N SER A 33 -11.73 -5.21 -2.76
CA SER A 33 -11.65 -6.54 -2.13
C SER A 33 -12.33 -7.59 -2.99
N GLY A 34 -11.83 -8.82 -2.94
CA GLY A 34 -12.44 -9.95 -3.65
C GLY A 34 -11.84 -11.29 -3.28
N ILE A 35 -12.58 -12.35 -3.56
CA ILE A 35 -12.20 -13.74 -3.29
C ILE A 35 -11.36 -14.27 -4.45
N VAL A 36 -10.33 -15.04 -4.12
CA VAL A 36 -9.52 -15.79 -5.08
C VAL A 36 -9.68 -17.29 -4.76
N TYR A 37 -10.35 -18.01 -5.63
CA TYR A 37 -10.47 -19.46 -5.51
C TYR A 37 -9.13 -20.15 -5.78
N GLY A 38 -8.81 -21.17 -4.99
CA GLY A 38 -7.54 -21.89 -5.08
C GLY A 38 -6.33 -21.06 -4.62
N GLY A 39 -6.56 -19.84 -4.09
CA GLY A 39 -5.51 -18.91 -3.69
C GLY A 39 -4.62 -19.37 -2.53
N SER A 40 -5.10 -20.33 -1.71
CA SER A 40 -4.36 -20.93 -0.59
C SER A 40 -3.31 -21.96 -1.03
N SER A 41 -3.34 -22.43 -2.27
CA SER A 41 -2.41 -23.45 -2.79
C SER A 41 -0.95 -22.97 -2.77
N LYS A 42 0.00 -23.91 -2.61
CA LYS A 42 1.45 -23.62 -2.60
C LYS A 42 1.91 -22.83 -3.82
N LYS A 43 1.35 -23.12 -5.01
CA LYS A 43 1.65 -22.42 -6.27
C LYS A 43 1.19 -20.95 -6.23
N GLN A 44 0.03 -20.69 -5.64
CA GLN A 44 -0.57 -19.35 -5.58
C GLN A 44 0.02 -18.49 -4.44
N LYS A 45 0.55 -19.11 -3.37
CA LYS A 45 1.16 -18.38 -2.25
C LYS A 45 2.25 -17.40 -2.68
N LYS A 46 3.05 -17.75 -3.70
CA LYS A 46 4.10 -16.86 -4.25
C LYS A 46 3.50 -15.67 -5.00
N LYS A 47 2.38 -15.87 -5.68
CA LYS A 47 1.68 -14.81 -6.43
C LYS A 47 1.06 -13.79 -5.47
N PHE A 48 0.36 -14.27 -4.46
CA PHE A 48 -0.34 -13.42 -3.51
C PHE A 48 0.53 -13.08 -2.28
N GLN A 49 1.68 -12.43 -2.52
CA GLN A 49 2.48 -11.80 -1.48
C GLN A 49 2.15 -10.30 -1.42
N ILE A 50 1.95 -9.79 -0.19
CA ILE A 50 1.67 -8.37 0.04
C ILE A 50 2.75 -7.54 -0.63
N GLY A 51 2.34 -6.51 -1.38
CA GLY A 51 3.21 -5.62 -2.13
C GLY A 51 3.52 -6.05 -3.56
N ASN A 52 3.17 -7.28 -3.98
CA ASN A 52 3.32 -7.63 -5.39
C ASN A 52 2.42 -6.76 -6.26
N LYS A 53 2.95 -6.32 -7.41
CA LYS A 53 2.17 -5.73 -8.48
C LYS A 53 1.58 -6.86 -9.33
N ILE A 54 0.28 -6.86 -9.49
CA ILE A 54 -0.49 -7.93 -10.15
C ILE A 54 -1.45 -7.34 -11.18
N PHE A 55 -1.66 -8.06 -12.26
CA PHE A 55 -2.75 -7.83 -13.21
C PHE A 55 -3.96 -8.59 -12.71
N LEU A 56 -5.11 -7.93 -12.67
CA LEU A 56 -6.34 -8.41 -12.04
C LEU A 56 -7.47 -8.46 -13.05
N ASN A 57 -8.22 -9.56 -13.01
CA ASN A 57 -9.56 -9.63 -13.58
C ASN A 57 -10.54 -9.75 -12.41
N TRP A 58 -11.42 -8.78 -12.27
CA TRP A 58 -12.46 -8.79 -11.26
C TRP A 58 -13.82 -9.05 -11.87
N SER A 59 -14.64 -9.84 -11.21
CA SER A 59 -16.01 -10.13 -11.61
C SER A 59 -16.94 -10.22 -10.42
N SER A 60 -18.17 -9.73 -10.56
CA SER A 60 -19.23 -9.88 -9.56
C SER A 60 -20.58 -10.09 -10.21
N LYS A 61 -21.44 -10.86 -9.53
CA LYS A 61 -22.83 -11.10 -9.92
C LYS A 61 -23.78 -9.94 -9.61
N GLY A 62 -23.31 -8.89 -8.92
CA GLY A 62 -24.09 -7.70 -8.54
C GLY A 62 -23.27 -6.67 -7.81
N GLU A 63 -23.74 -5.42 -7.77
CA GLU A 63 -23.00 -4.28 -7.22
C GLU A 63 -22.62 -4.43 -5.74
N ASN A 64 -23.50 -5.04 -4.94
CA ASN A 64 -23.31 -5.19 -3.49
C ASN A 64 -22.83 -6.60 -3.11
N LYS A 65 -22.37 -7.42 -4.08
CA LYS A 65 -21.85 -8.75 -3.78
C LYS A 65 -20.31 -8.73 -3.79
N THR A 66 -19.72 -9.53 -2.92
CA THR A 66 -18.29 -9.79 -2.93
C THR A 66 -17.90 -10.34 -4.30
N GLY A 67 -16.96 -9.68 -4.96
CA GLY A 67 -16.46 -10.10 -6.25
C GLY A 67 -15.36 -11.16 -6.14
N TYR A 68 -14.96 -11.66 -7.30
CA TYR A 68 -13.93 -12.66 -7.45
C TYR A 68 -12.77 -12.10 -8.27
N PHE A 69 -11.56 -12.44 -7.87
CA PHE A 69 -10.36 -12.11 -8.60
C PHE A 69 -9.73 -13.34 -9.23
N THR A 70 -9.27 -13.18 -10.47
CA THR A 70 -8.13 -13.92 -10.99
C THR A 70 -6.97 -12.96 -11.19
N ALA A 71 -5.74 -13.42 -10.98
CA ALA A 71 -4.59 -12.53 -11.00
C ALA A 71 -3.36 -13.18 -11.62
N GLU A 72 -2.52 -12.34 -12.25
CA GLU A 72 -1.19 -12.70 -12.73
C GLU A 72 -0.14 -11.75 -12.15
N ILE A 73 1.07 -12.23 -11.86
CA ILE A 73 2.15 -11.37 -11.36
C ILE A 73 2.68 -10.51 -12.50
N ILE A 74 2.71 -9.19 -12.28
CA ILE A 74 3.48 -8.26 -13.11
C ILE A 74 4.88 -8.11 -12.53
N LYS A 75 5.00 -7.87 -11.21
CA LYS A 75 6.26 -7.66 -10.53
C LYS A 75 6.22 -8.18 -9.09
N ALA A 76 7.18 -9.02 -8.73
CA ALA A 76 7.40 -9.41 -7.35
C ALA A 76 8.23 -8.33 -6.65
N VAL A 77 7.60 -7.52 -5.79
CA VAL A 77 8.24 -6.35 -5.17
C VAL A 77 8.97 -6.72 -3.89
N VAL A 78 8.25 -7.21 -2.89
CA VAL A 78 8.84 -7.49 -1.56
C VAL A 78 9.94 -8.56 -1.62
N PRO A 79 9.80 -9.66 -2.40
CA PRO A 79 10.88 -10.62 -2.53
C PRO A 79 12.20 -10.04 -3.04
N SER A 80 12.15 -8.96 -3.82
CA SER A 80 13.35 -8.29 -4.33
C SER A 80 14.17 -7.57 -3.24
N PHE A 81 13.61 -7.44 -2.03
CA PHE A 81 14.23 -6.74 -0.91
C PHE A 81 14.32 -7.59 0.36
N PHE A 82 14.22 -8.91 0.26
CA PHE A 82 14.30 -9.79 1.44
C PHE A 82 15.60 -9.66 2.23
N ASP A 83 16.70 -9.38 1.54
CA ASP A 83 18.02 -9.21 2.17
C ASP A 83 18.20 -7.82 2.81
N ASP A 84 17.30 -6.87 2.50
CA ASP A 84 17.29 -5.51 3.09
C ASP A 84 16.04 -5.30 3.96
N LYS A 85 16.17 -5.62 5.23
CA LYS A 85 15.07 -5.51 6.21
C LYS A 85 14.50 -4.10 6.31
N LYS A 86 15.34 -3.06 6.15
CA LYS A 86 14.89 -1.66 6.22
C LYS A 86 14.00 -1.32 5.04
N LYS A 87 14.38 -1.74 3.83
CA LYS A 87 13.56 -1.55 2.62
C LYS A 87 12.27 -2.35 2.70
N ALA A 88 12.36 -3.62 3.10
CA ALA A 88 11.17 -4.47 3.23
C ALA A 88 10.14 -3.87 4.19
N ILE A 89 10.56 -3.44 5.40
CA ILE A 89 9.64 -2.83 6.37
C ILE A 89 9.09 -1.49 5.89
N CYS A 90 9.87 -0.71 5.14
CA CYS A 90 9.43 0.55 4.57
C CYS A 90 8.33 0.35 3.53
N ILE A 91 8.47 -0.63 2.63
CA ILE A 91 7.43 -0.99 1.66
C ILE A 91 6.16 -1.46 2.38
N LEU A 92 6.31 -2.31 3.40
CA LEU A 92 5.18 -2.76 4.21
C LEU A 92 4.50 -1.60 4.97
N ALA A 93 5.27 -0.61 5.43
CA ALA A 93 4.73 0.60 6.04
C ALA A 93 3.89 1.39 5.04
N ALA A 94 4.40 1.64 3.84
CA ALA A 94 3.68 2.34 2.78
C ALA A 94 2.36 1.63 2.41
N LEU A 95 2.42 0.30 2.18
CA LEU A 95 1.25 -0.51 1.84
C LEU A 95 0.20 -0.49 2.95
N SER A 96 0.64 -0.59 4.21
CA SER A 96 -0.26 -0.58 5.36
C SER A 96 -0.91 0.78 5.56
N ILE A 97 -0.18 1.88 5.32
CA ILE A 97 -0.76 3.23 5.31
C ILE A 97 -1.84 3.32 4.23
N LEU A 98 -1.53 2.96 2.99
CA LEU A 98 -2.50 2.98 1.88
C LEU A 98 -3.74 2.14 2.20
N LYS A 99 -3.54 0.92 2.73
CA LYS A 99 -4.65 0.06 3.17
C LYS A 99 -5.56 0.77 4.17
N THR A 100 -4.96 1.47 5.13
CA THR A 100 -5.69 2.10 6.25
C THR A 100 -6.43 3.36 5.82
N ILE A 101 -5.82 4.20 4.97
CA ILE A 101 -6.35 5.52 4.64
C ILE A 101 -7.26 5.55 3.42
N LEU A 102 -7.04 4.65 2.45
CA LEU A 102 -7.81 4.69 1.21
C LEU A 102 -9.23 4.13 1.44
N PRO A 103 -10.28 4.86 1.06
CA PRO A 103 -11.63 4.32 1.03
C PRO A 103 -11.77 3.27 -0.07
N GLU A 104 -12.76 2.37 0.08
CA GLU A 104 -13.04 1.37 -0.94
C GLU A 104 -13.68 2.01 -2.19
N ARG A 105 -13.30 1.51 -3.35
CA ARG A 105 -13.86 1.85 -4.67
C ARG A 105 -13.69 3.31 -5.07
N GLU A 106 -12.85 4.06 -4.39
CA GLU A 106 -12.52 5.43 -4.76
C GLU A 106 -11.23 5.48 -5.57
N ILE A 107 -11.32 6.06 -6.78
CA ILE A 107 -10.18 6.14 -7.70
C ILE A 107 -9.28 7.30 -7.27
N ASN A 108 -8.02 6.99 -7.01
CA ASN A 108 -7.00 8.01 -6.79
C ASN A 108 -5.73 7.71 -7.59
N LYS A 109 -5.74 8.11 -8.86
CA LYS A 109 -4.62 7.88 -9.78
C LYS A 109 -3.33 8.55 -9.33
N LYS A 110 -3.40 9.72 -8.71
CA LYS A 110 -2.21 10.44 -8.26
C LYS A 110 -1.50 9.67 -7.14
N ILE A 111 -2.24 9.18 -6.15
CA ILE A 111 -1.68 8.35 -5.09
C ILE A 111 -1.11 7.06 -5.68
N TYR A 112 -1.84 6.39 -6.59
CA TYR A 112 -1.35 5.18 -7.24
C TYR A 112 -0.03 5.40 -7.98
N LEU A 113 0.04 6.39 -8.85
CA LEU A 113 1.24 6.69 -9.63
C LEU A 113 2.42 7.14 -8.76
N SER A 114 2.15 7.88 -7.67
CA SER A 114 3.18 8.26 -6.71
C SER A 114 3.76 7.06 -5.97
N PHE A 115 2.92 6.09 -5.61
CA PHE A 115 3.35 4.84 -5.00
C PHE A 115 4.11 3.94 -5.98
N ASP A 116 3.64 3.80 -7.21
CA ASP A 116 4.34 3.06 -8.27
C ASP A 116 5.75 3.63 -8.53
N LYS A 117 5.87 4.96 -8.56
CA LYS A 117 7.15 5.66 -8.64
C LYS A 117 8.04 5.37 -7.44
N LEU A 118 7.49 5.40 -6.22
CA LEU A 118 8.21 5.07 -4.99
C LEU A 118 8.81 3.66 -5.08
N ILE A 119 8.02 2.65 -5.43
CA ILE A 119 8.47 1.26 -5.56
C ILE A 119 9.65 1.14 -6.53
N ASN A 120 9.62 1.86 -7.65
CA ASN A 120 10.73 1.86 -8.60
C ASN A 120 11.98 2.59 -8.07
N GLN A 121 11.83 3.51 -7.15
CA GLN A 121 12.93 4.27 -6.55
C GLN A 121 13.62 3.56 -5.37
N PHE A 122 13.06 2.45 -4.85
CA PHE A 122 13.71 1.66 -3.79
C PHE A 122 15.06 1.03 -4.18
N TYR A 123 15.37 0.98 -5.46
CA TYR A 123 16.68 0.53 -5.96
C TYR A 123 17.77 1.61 -5.87
N SER A 124 17.41 2.87 -5.57
CA SER A 124 18.38 3.96 -5.41
C SER A 124 18.98 3.99 -3.99
N GLU A 125 20.17 4.58 -3.83
CA GLU A 125 20.80 4.75 -2.52
C GLU A 125 19.98 5.63 -1.57
N ASN A 126 19.34 6.66 -2.10
CA ASN A 126 18.53 7.61 -1.32
C ASN A 126 17.06 7.22 -1.17
N TRP A 127 16.76 5.91 -1.15
CA TRP A 127 15.38 5.40 -1.12
C TRP A 127 14.57 5.89 0.09
N ILE A 128 15.18 6.06 1.27
CA ILE A 128 14.46 6.52 2.47
C ILE A 128 13.98 7.98 2.33
N ASN A 129 14.77 8.84 1.70
CA ASN A 129 14.35 10.22 1.42
C ASN A 129 13.19 10.24 0.40
N LYS A 130 13.17 9.28 -0.55
CA LYS A 130 12.04 9.13 -1.48
C LYS A 130 10.76 8.69 -0.77
N TYR A 131 10.89 7.81 0.22
CA TYR A 131 9.77 7.41 1.07
C TYR A 131 9.23 8.59 1.90
N ILE A 132 10.10 9.36 2.54
CA ILE A 132 9.72 10.54 3.31
C ILE A 132 8.97 11.56 2.42
N LEU A 133 9.50 11.84 1.23
CA LEU A 133 8.85 12.70 0.25
C LEU A 133 7.50 12.14 -0.24
N TRP A 134 7.41 10.81 -0.41
CA TRP A 134 6.16 10.18 -0.78
C TRP A 134 5.08 10.31 0.31
N GLU A 135 5.42 10.16 1.60
CA GLU A 135 4.47 10.42 2.70
C GLU A 135 3.97 11.87 2.66
N ILE A 136 4.85 12.83 2.38
CA ILE A 136 4.47 14.24 2.23
C ILE A 136 3.49 14.42 1.06
N LEU A 137 3.77 13.82 -0.09
CA LEU A 137 2.86 13.86 -1.25
C LEU A 137 1.50 13.24 -0.91
N LEU A 138 1.51 12.12 -0.20
CA LEU A 138 0.28 11.47 0.26
C LEU A 138 -0.55 12.40 1.16
N ILE A 139 0.09 13.07 2.14
CA ILE A 139 -0.57 14.03 3.03
C ILE A 139 -1.21 15.17 2.23
N LYS A 140 -0.51 15.68 1.22
CA LYS A 140 -1.04 16.71 0.32
C LYS A 140 -2.25 16.22 -0.48
N GLU A 141 -2.17 15.04 -1.06
CA GLU A 141 -3.29 14.45 -1.82
C GLU A 141 -4.50 14.12 -0.94
N LEU A 142 -4.30 13.95 0.37
CA LEU A 142 -5.37 13.84 1.37
C LEU A 142 -6.01 15.22 1.73
N GLY A 143 -5.54 16.32 1.15
CA GLY A 143 -6.09 17.65 1.35
C GLY A 143 -5.42 18.49 2.43
N PHE A 144 -4.26 18.07 2.97
CA PHE A 144 -3.56 18.76 4.05
C PHE A 144 -2.29 19.51 3.56
N GLU A 145 -2.34 20.07 2.37
CA GLU A 145 -1.20 20.76 1.76
C GLU A 145 -0.68 21.93 2.62
N ASP A 146 -1.58 22.72 3.19
CA ASP A 146 -1.26 23.90 4.01
C ASP A 146 -0.52 23.55 5.31
N LYS A 147 -0.62 22.30 5.76
CA LYS A 147 0.05 21.81 6.98
C LYS A 147 1.50 21.37 6.73
N VAL A 148 1.87 21.17 5.45
CA VAL A 148 3.19 20.66 5.07
C VAL A 148 4.16 21.83 4.87
N LYS A 149 4.91 22.16 5.92
CA LYS A 149 6.09 23.04 5.80
C LYS A 149 7.33 22.15 5.63
N ILE A 150 7.82 22.02 4.40
CA ILE A 150 9.04 21.25 4.12
C ILE A 150 10.22 21.98 4.78
N ASN A 151 10.75 21.39 5.85
CA ASN A 151 11.99 21.83 6.45
C ASN A 151 13.12 20.92 5.96
N ASN A 152 13.90 21.43 5.00
CA ASN A 152 15.02 20.69 4.39
C ASN A 152 16.20 20.43 5.36
N LYS A 153 16.10 20.86 6.62
CA LYS A 153 17.14 20.69 7.65
C LYS A 153 16.88 19.51 8.58
N LEU A 154 15.73 18.85 8.49
CA LEU A 154 15.42 17.70 9.34
C LEU A 154 16.29 16.51 8.94
N ASP A 155 16.79 15.80 9.95
CA ASP A 155 17.38 14.48 9.71
C ASP A 155 16.29 13.43 9.38
N ILE A 156 16.69 12.22 9.02
CA ILE A 156 15.76 11.16 8.61
C ILE A 156 14.77 10.82 9.73
N LYS A 157 15.25 10.72 10.98
CA LYS A 157 14.41 10.41 12.14
C LYS A 157 13.38 11.49 12.39
N GLU A 158 13.81 12.74 12.44
CA GLU A 158 12.96 13.91 12.64
C GLU A 158 11.90 14.02 11.54
N ALA A 159 12.28 13.79 10.28
CA ALA A 159 11.37 13.81 9.15
C ALA A 159 10.32 12.69 9.22
N LEU A 160 10.72 11.48 9.63
CA LEU A 160 9.79 10.36 9.84
C LEU A 160 8.80 10.66 10.98
N ILE A 161 9.26 11.23 12.09
CA ILE A 161 8.41 11.63 13.23
C ILE A 161 7.44 12.73 12.79
N PHE A 162 7.94 13.74 12.09
CA PHE A 162 7.14 14.85 11.58
C PHE A 162 6.00 14.37 10.67
N ASN A 163 6.30 13.56 9.67
CA ASN A 163 5.29 13.01 8.76
C ASN A 163 4.26 12.15 9.48
N LYS A 164 4.71 11.31 10.44
CA LYS A 164 3.81 10.50 11.26
C LYS A 164 2.83 11.36 12.04
N ASN A 165 3.31 12.42 12.69
CA ASN A 165 2.46 13.32 13.46
C ASN A 165 1.45 14.03 12.57
N LEU A 166 1.87 14.49 11.38
CA LEU A 166 0.94 15.07 10.39
C LEU A 166 -0.17 14.08 9.98
N LEU A 167 0.17 12.82 9.70
CA LEU A 167 -0.83 11.79 9.37
C LEU A 167 -1.74 11.48 10.55
N LEU A 168 -1.19 11.38 11.77
CA LEU A 168 -1.98 11.12 12.98
C LEU A 168 -2.98 12.24 13.26
N GLU A 169 -2.48 13.47 13.38
CA GLU A 169 -3.29 14.61 13.85
C GLU A 169 -4.34 15.05 12.82
N ASN A 170 -3.98 15.02 11.53
CA ASN A 170 -4.84 15.58 10.49
C ASN A 170 -5.75 14.53 9.83
N PHE A 171 -5.38 13.25 9.86
CA PHE A 171 -6.17 12.23 9.16
C PHE A 171 -6.59 11.06 10.05
N MET A 172 -5.65 10.40 10.75
CA MET A 172 -5.96 9.14 11.40
C MET A 172 -6.85 9.31 12.63
N ILE A 173 -6.47 10.21 13.55
CA ILE A 173 -7.24 10.46 14.78
C ILE A 173 -8.65 10.97 14.46
N PRO A 174 -8.83 11.98 13.58
CA PRO A 174 -10.18 12.43 13.20
C PRO A 174 -11.08 11.35 12.59
N ASN A 175 -10.49 10.34 11.93
CA ASN A 175 -11.22 9.24 11.32
C ASN A 175 -11.24 7.95 12.18
N ASN A 176 -10.82 8.00 13.46
CA ASN A 176 -10.72 6.85 14.37
C ASN A 176 -9.83 5.73 13.81
N LEU A 177 -8.77 6.07 13.09
CA LEU A 177 -7.81 5.15 12.53
C LEU A 177 -6.53 5.10 13.39
N GLN A 178 -5.85 3.96 13.35
CA GLN A 178 -4.59 3.77 14.07
C GLN A 178 -3.41 3.73 13.09
N MET A 179 -2.27 4.28 13.52
CA MET A 179 -1.02 4.15 12.76
C MET A 179 -0.64 2.68 12.60
N PRO A 180 -0.40 2.20 11.38
CA PRO A 180 0.01 0.82 11.13
C PRO A 180 1.29 0.44 11.90
N PHE A 181 1.31 -0.77 12.43
CA PHE A 181 2.45 -1.27 13.22
C PHE A 181 3.77 -1.26 12.43
N SER A 182 3.73 -1.61 11.13
CA SER A 182 4.89 -1.56 10.25
C SER A 182 5.51 -0.15 10.14
N ARG A 183 4.67 0.90 10.17
CA ARG A 183 5.14 2.29 10.17
C ARG A 183 5.85 2.65 11.48
N ASN A 184 5.34 2.18 12.61
CA ASN A 184 6.01 2.38 13.91
C ASN A 184 7.33 1.61 14.01
N ILE A 185 7.43 0.42 13.40
CA ILE A 185 8.69 -0.33 13.31
C ILE A 185 9.71 0.42 12.45
N LEU A 186 9.31 0.95 11.30
CA LEU A 186 10.20 1.69 10.41
C LEU A 186 10.91 2.82 11.16
N GLU A 187 10.19 3.58 11.96
CA GLU A 187 10.75 4.67 12.75
C GLU A 187 11.85 4.20 13.72
N LYS A 188 11.66 3.02 14.35
CA LYS A 188 12.65 2.44 15.27
C LYS A 188 13.99 2.06 14.63
N TYR A 189 14.05 1.87 13.32
CA TYR A 189 15.31 1.60 12.60
C TYR A 189 16.21 2.83 12.46
N TYR A 190 15.69 4.01 12.78
CA TYR A 190 16.39 5.30 12.69
C TYR A 190 16.51 5.99 14.06
N ASN A 191 16.15 5.25 15.13
CA ASN A 191 16.35 5.67 16.53
C ASN A 191 17.77 5.37 17.01
#